data_d62a97758b5da18b5fe0cba1d46bb69d
#
_entry.id   d62a97758b5da18b5fe0cba1d46bb69d
#
_cell.length_a   1.000
_cell.length_b   1.000
_cell.length_c   1.000
_cell.angle_alpha   90.00
_cell.angle_beta   90.00
_cell.angle_gamma   90.00
#
_symmetry.space_group_name_H-M   'P 1'
#
loop_
_entity.id
_entity.type
_entity.pdbx_description
1 polymer ?
#
loop_
_entity_poly.entity_id
_entity_poly.type
_entity_poly.pdbx_seq_one_letter_code
_entity_poly.pdbx_strand_id
1 'polypeptide(L)'
;DSEGYFIQPTTILTTDPKFKTMEEEIFGPVLTIYLYDPADWDAIIDLVDSTSQYALTGCIMGKNKEALAEAKDRLMHAAGNFYINDKPTGAVVGQQPFGGSRASGTNDKAGSNLNLLRWISLRTVKETFDTPTDYRYPFLEKD
;
A
#
# COMPACT_ATOMS: atom_id res chain seq x y z
N ASP A 1 2.74 20.82 -27.39
CA ASP A 1 3.65 21.92 -27.07
C ASP A 1 4.94 21.76 -27.86
N SER A 2 5.26 22.76 -28.68
CA SER A 2 6.41 22.74 -29.58
C SER A 2 7.69 23.28 -28.93
N GLU A 3 7.59 23.85 -27.73
CA GLU A 3 8.71 24.43 -27.00
C GLU A 3 8.76 23.89 -25.57
N GLY A 4 9.95 23.47 -25.12
CA GLY A 4 10.18 22.94 -23.78
C GLY A 4 9.78 21.48 -23.61
N TYR A 5 9.62 21.05 -22.35
CA TYR A 5 9.34 19.67 -21.94
C TYR A 5 7.90 19.52 -21.41
N PHE A 6 6.96 20.19 -22.02
CA PHE A 6 5.56 20.17 -21.60
C PHE A 6 4.79 19.05 -22.33
N ILE A 7 4.04 18.27 -21.57
CA ILE A 7 3.14 17.25 -22.09
C ILE A 7 1.73 17.65 -21.70
N GLN A 8 0.81 17.64 -22.65
CA GLN A 8 -0.58 17.96 -22.41
C GLN A 8 -1.26 16.86 -21.59
N PRO A 9 -2.10 17.20 -20.59
CA PRO A 9 -2.93 16.23 -19.92
C PRO A 9 -3.72 15.39 -20.94
N THR A 10 -3.54 14.08 -20.85
CA THR A 10 -4.10 13.14 -21.83
C THR A 10 -4.95 12.10 -21.14
N THR A 11 -6.17 11.90 -21.62
CA THR A 11 -7.06 10.83 -21.16
C THR A 11 -7.19 9.76 -22.23
N ILE A 12 -6.97 8.52 -21.85
CA ILE A 12 -7.09 7.33 -22.70
C ILE A 12 -8.29 6.53 -22.20
N LEU A 13 -9.25 6.26 -23.08
CA LEU A 13 -10.32 5.30 -22.82
C LEU A 13 -9.95 3.99 -23.50
N THR A 14 -9.88 2.90 -22.74
CA THR A 14 -9.53 1.59 -23.25
C THR A 14 -10.63 0.56 -22.97
N THR A 15 -10.72 -0.43 -23.84
CA THR A 15 -11.52 -1.65 -23.63
C THR A 15 -10.66 -2.83 -23.17
N ASP A 16 -9.33 -2.64 -23.12
CA ASP A 16 -8.39 -3.63 -22.62
C ASP A 16 -7.96 -3.24 -21.20
N PRO A 17 -8.33 -4.02 -20.18
CA PRO A 17 -7.97 -3.72 -18.79
C PRO A 17 -6.47 -3.85 -18.52
N LYS A 18 -5.72 -4.51 -19.40
CA LYS A 18 -4.27 -4.67 -19.36
C LYS A 18 -3.55 -3.82 -20.40
N PHE A 19 -4.20 -2.75 -20.85
CA PHE A 19 -3.56 -1.80 -21.74
C PHE A 19 -2.25 -1.28 -21.14
N LYS A 20 -1.25 -1.06 -21.97
CA LYS A 20 0.13 -0.72 -21.53
C LYS A 20 0.18 0.33 -20.42
N THR A 21 -0.62 1.39 -20.52
CA THR A 21 -0.65 2.47 -19.51
C THR A 21 -1.45 2.15 -18.25
N MET A 22 -2.09 0.97 -18.18
CA MET A 22 -2.67 0.42 -16.94
C MET A 22 -1.63 -0.39 -16.15
N GLU A 23 -0.66 -1.01 -16.82
CA GLU A 23 0.34 -1.88 -16.23
C GLU A 23 1.69 -1.18 -15.99
N GLU A 24 2.10 -0.29 -16.91
CA GLU A 24 3.38 0.39 -16.86
C GLU A 24 3.25 1.81 -16.29
N GLU A 25 4.19 2.16 -15.45
CA GLU A 25 4.29 3.53 -14.93
C GLU A 25 4.91 4.45 -15.98
N ILE A 26 4.13 5.40 -16.51
CA ILE A 26 4.60 6.40 -17.50
C ILE A 26 5.22 7.62 -16.79
N PHE A 27 4.78 7.92 -15.60
CA PHE A 27 5.19 9.06 -14.77
C PHE A 27 4.96 10.43 -15.43
N GLY A 28 3.78 10.59 -16.06
CA GLY A 28 3.37 11.79 -16.79
C GLY A 28 1.88 12.09 -16.63
N PRO A 29 1.38 13.19 -17.20
CA PRO A 29 -0.02 13.61 -17.07
C PRO A 29 -0.94 12.77 -17.98
N VAL A 30 -0.92 11.46 -17.81
CA VAL A 30 -1.70 10.50 -18.60
C VAL A 30 -2.63 9.74 -17.66
N LEU A 31 -3.94 9.82 -17.93
CA LEU A 31 -4.97 9.07 -17.22
C LEU A 31 -5.57 8.03 -18.15
N THR A 32 -5.51 6.76 -17.77
CA THR A 32 -6.16 5.68 -18.50
C THR A 32 -7.42 5.23 -17.77
N ILE A 33 -8.51 5.11 -18.50
CA ILE A 33 -9.83 4.74 -17.98
C ILE A 33 -10.27 3.43 -18.64
N TYR A 34 -10.67 2.48 -17.82
CA TYR A 34 -11.35 1.26 -18.22
C TYR A 34 -12.75 1.23 -17.63
N LEU A 35 -13.77 1.01 -18.46
CA LEU A 35 -15.16 0.89 -18.03
C LEU A 35 -15.52 -0.58 -17.87
N TYR A 36 -16.17 -0.93 -16.77
CA TYR A 36 -16.60 -2.29 -16.50
C TYR A 36 -18.10 -2.36 -16.23
N ASP A 37 -18.71 -3.53 -16.42
CA ASP A 37 -20.10 -3.77 -16.02
C ASP A 37 -20.16 -3.98 -14.49
N PRO A 38 -21.06 -3.31 -13.78
CA PRO A 38 -21.25 -3.55 -12.34
C PRO A 38 -21.51 -5.01 -11.94
N ALA A 39 -22.04 -5.83 -12.88
CA ALA A 39 -22.22 -7.25 -12.67
C ALA A 39 -20.89 -8.02 -12.52
N ASP A 40 -19.78 -7.46 -13.03
CA ASP A 40 -18.45 -8.07 -12.98
C ASP A 40 -17.65 -7.65 -11.74
N TRP A 41 -18.31 -7.15 -10.69
CA TRP A 41 -17.68 -6.60 -9.50
C TRP A 41 -16.55 -7.46 -8.93
N ASP A 42 -16.79 -8.75 -8.74
CA ASP A 42 -15.80 -9.68 -8.21
C ASP A 42 -14.56 -9.79 -9.08
N ALA A 43 -14.76 -9.97 -10.39
CA ALA A 43 -13.66 -10.06 -11.35
C ALA A 43 -12.86 -8.76 -11.45
N ILE A 44 -13.54 -7.61 -11.31
CA ILE A 44 -12.89 -6.30 -11.33
C ILE A 44 -12.00 -6.08 -10.11
N ILE A 45 -12.41 -6.48 -8.91
CA ILE A 45 -11.58 -6.36 -7.73
C ILE A 45 -10.31 -7.20 -7.88
N ASP A 46 -10.42 -8.44 -8.37
CA ASP A 46 -9.26 -9.31 -8.63
C ASP A 46 -8.35 -8.72 -9.73
N LEU A 47 -8.95 -8.13 -10.75
CA LEU A 47 -8.21 -7.45 -11.81
C LEU A 47 -7.44 -6.24 -11.26
N VAL A 48 -8.04 -5.39 -10.45
CA VAL A 48 -7.39 -4.23 -9.82
C VAL A 48 -6.20 -4.68 -8.98
N ASP A 49 -6.34 -5.76 -8.20
CA ASP A 49 -5.25 -6.29 -7.38
C ASP A 49 -4.09 -6.82 -8.22
N SER A 50 -4.36 -7.40 -9.39
CA SER A 50 -3.38 -8.12 -10.20
C SER A 50 -2.82 -7.34 -11.41
N THR A 51 -3.35 -6.17 -11.74
CA THR A 51 -2.98 -5.45 -12.97
C THR A 51 -1.57 -4.87 -12.91
N SER A 52 -1.15 -4.34 -11.76
CA SER A 52 0.16 -3.68 -11.63
C SER A 52 1.02 -4.33 -10.56
N GLN A 53 2.32 -4.35 -10.80
CA GLN A 53 3.30 -4.72 -9.77
C GLN A 53 3.49 -3.64 -8.69
N TYR A 54 2.99 -2.43 -8.90
CA TYR A 54 3.10 -1.31 -7.98
C TYR A 54 1.93 -1.27 -7.01
N ALA A 55 2.17 -0.80 -5.79
CA ALA A 55 1.17 -0.68 -4.75
C ALA A 55 1.47 0.53 -3.83
N LEU A 56 1.60 1.71 -4.42
CA LEU A 56 1.92 2.93 -3.67
C LEU A 56 0.65 3.55 -3.08
N THR A 57 -0.25 4.03 -3.93
CA THR A 57 -1.49 4.67 -3.52
C THR A 57 -2.67 4.10 -4.32
N GLY A 58 -3.82 4.04 -3.67
CA GLY A 58 -5.07 3.66 -4.32
C GLY A 58 -6.25 4.34 -3.65
N CYS A 59 -7.33 4.50 -4.40
CA CYS A 59 -8.57 5.05 -3.88
C CYS A 59 -9.78 4.30 -4.44
N ILE A 60 -10.78 4.11 -3.57
CA ILE A 60 -12.11 3.69 -4.00
C ILE A 60 -13.13 4.77 -3.66
N MET A 61 -14.11 4.94 -4.54
CA MET A 61 -15.18 5.91 -4.34
C MET A 61 -16.54 5.22 -4.49
N GLY A 62 -17.45 5.49 -3.56
CA GLY A 62 -18.78 4.91 -3.60
C GLY A 62 -19.64 5.32 -2.41
N LYS A 63 -20.93 4.95 -2.46
CA LYS A 63 -21.90 5.17 -1.38
C LYS A 63 -22.31 3.88 -0.68
N ASN A 64 -22.15 2.74 -1.35
CA ASN A 64 -22.46 1.44 -0.77
C ASN A 64 -21.37 1.03 0.22
N LYS A 65 -21.71 1.00 1.50
CA LYS A 65 -20.75 0.72 2.58
C LYS A 65 -20.24 -0.72 2.58
N GLU A 66 -21.09 -1.67 2.21
CA GLU A 66 -20.76 -3.08 2.12
C GLU A 66 -19.72 -3.32 1.01
N ALA A 67 -19.95 -2.77 -0.19
CA ALA A 67 -19.03 -2.85 -1.30
C ALA A 67 -17.69 -2.14 -1.01
N LEU A 68 -17.72 -0.99 -0.31
CA LEU A 68 -16.48 -0.31 0.11
C LEU A 68 -15.70 -1.14 1.13
N ALA A 69 -16.38 -1.79 2.07
CA ALA A 69 -15.73 -2.65 3.07
C ALA A 69 -15.11 -3.89 2.39
N GLU A 70 -15.84 -4.55 1.51
CA GLU A 70 -15.36 -5.69 0.74
C GLU A 70 -14.14 -5.31 -0.11
N ALA A 71 -14.22 -4.24 -0.90
CA ALA A 71 -13.12 -3.79 -1.73
C ALA A 71 -11.88 -3.44 -0.89
N LYS A 72 -12.06 -2.77 0.25
CA LYS A 72 -10.96 -2.46 1.16
C LYS A 72 -10.25 -3.73 1.65
N ASP A 73 -11.00 -4.77 2.00
CA ASP A 73 -10.44 -6.01 2.53
C ASP A 73 -9.75 -6.83 1.42
N ARG A 74 -10.36 -6.94 0.24
CA ARG A 74 -9.78 -7.66 -0.90
C ARG A 74 -8.56 -6.95 -1.51
N LEU A 75 -8.53 -5.63 -1.49
CA LEU A 75 -7.43 -4.80 -2.00
C LEU A 75 -6.39 -4.44 -0.93
N MET A 76 -6.33 -5.17 0.17
CA MET A 76 -5.44 -4.93 1.32
C MET A 76 -3.97 -4.72 0.91
N HIS A 77 -3.51 -5.42 -0.12
CA HIS A 77 -2.14 -5.36 -0.61
C HIS A 77 -1.96 -4.57 -1.91
N ALA A 78 -3.03 -3.96 -2.42
CA ALA A 78 -3.00 -3.21 -3.69
C ALA A 78 -2.52 -1.76 -3.52
N ALA A 79 -2.46 -1.24 -2.30
CA ALA A 79 -1.94 0.10 -2.03
C ALA A 79 -1.40 0.21 -0.59
N GLY A 80 -0.23 0.79 -0.44
CA GLY A 80 0.32 1.12 0.88
C GLY A 80 -0.44 2.27 1.55
N ASN A 81 -0.89 3.25 0.77
CA ASN A 81 -1.83 4.28 1.19
C ASN A 81 -3.15 4.09 0.45
N PHE A 82 -4.16 3.64 1.17
CA PHE A 82 -5.48 3.33 0.64
C PHE A 82 -6.49 4.37 1.11
N TYR A 83 -7.19 5.00 0.16
CA TYR A 83 -8.13 6.08 0.42
C TYR A 83 -9.55 5.66 0.08
N ILE A 84 -10.52 6.12 0.86
CA ILE A 84 -11.95 5.88 0.63
C ILE A 84 -12.64 7.23 0.51
N ASN A 85 -13.24 7.49 -0.64
CA ASN A 85 -13.95 8.76 -0.94
C ASN A 85 -13.08 10.01 -0.74
N ASP A 86 -11.77 9.89 -0.99
CA ASP A 86 -10.81 10.97 -0.85
C ASP A 86 -9.86 11.00 -2.06
N LYS A 87 -8.96 11.96 -2.10
CA LYS A 87 -7.93 12.06 -3.14
C LYS A 87 -7.04 10.80 -3.10
N PRO A 88 -6.67 10.25 -4.27
CA PRO A 88 -5.92 8.99 -4.34
C PRO A 88 -4.43 9.13 -3.96
N THR A 89 -3.98 10.31 -3.59
CA THR A 89 -2.59 10.60 -3.24
C THR A 89 -2.49 11.89 -2.42
N GLY A 90 -1.25 12.31 -2.07
CA GLY A 90 -1.03 13.56 -1.35
C GLY A 90 -1.11 13.37 0.17
N ALA A 91 -0.41 12.37 0.70
CA ALA A 91 -0.28 12.18 2.14
C ALA A 91 0.28 13.43 2.83
N VAL A 92 -0.37 13.85 3.90
CA VAL A 92 0.00 15.02 4.69
C VAL A 92 0.75 14.54 5.94
N VAL A 93 1.94 15.10 6.16
CA VAL A 93 2.77 14.78 7.34
C VAL A 93 1.97 15.02 8.61
N GLY A 94 1.97 14.05 9.52
CA GLY A 94 1.19 14.08 10.76
C GLY A 94 -0.27 13.61 10.64
N GLN A 95 -0.78 13.41 9.43
CA GLN A 95 -2.12 12.85 9.20
C GLN A 95 -2.04 11.40 8.69
N GLN A 96 -1.27 11.18 7.61
CA GLN A 96 -1.03 9.82 7.13
C GLN A 96 0.47 9.59 6.91
N PRO A 97 1.07 8.56 7.47
CA PRO A 97 2.40 8.13 7.06
C PRO A 97 2.33 7.56 5.64
N PHE A 98 3.41 7.76 4.87
CA PHE A 98 3.45 7.45 3.45
C PHE A 98 4.41 6.30 3.14
N GLY A 99 3.94 5.36 2.32
CA GLY A 99 4.78 4.27 1.85
C GLY A 99 3.98 3.27 1.03
N GLY A 100 4.65 2.63 0.07
CA GLY A 100 4.08 1.62 -0.80
C GLY A 100 4.67 0.24 -0.56
N SER A 101 3.91 -0.77 -0.93
CA SER A 101 4.31 -2.17 -0.94
C SER A 101 4.58 -2.67 -2.35
N ARG A 102 4.84 -3.97 -2.53
CA ARG A 102 5.22 -4.60 -3.79
C ARG A 102 6.44 -3.88 -4.40
N ALA A 103 6.43 -3.60 -5.69
CA ALA A 103 7.51 -2.87 -6.35
C ALA A 103 7.58 -1.36 -6.00
N SER A 104 6.63 -0.84 -5.24
CA SER A 104 6.62 0.56 -4.81
C SER A 104 7.46 0.86 -3.57
N GLY A 105 8.05 -0.14 -2.94
CA GLY A 105 8.98 0.07 -1.83
C GLY A 105 8.78 -0.87 -0.64
N THR A 106 9.39 -0.53 0.46
CA THR A 106 9.42 -1.33 1.69
C THR A 106 8.26 -1.05 2.64
N ASN A 107 7.42 -0.10 2.30
CA ASN A 107 6.27 0.33 3.09
C ASN A 107 6.61 0.80 4.53
N ASP A 108 7.76 1.42 4.71
CA ASP A 108 8.27 1.84 6.02
C ASP A 108 7.53 3.03 6.65
N LYS A 109 6.51 3.53 5.98
CA LYS A 109 5.63 4.60 6.52
C LYS A 109 6.39 5.86 6.92
N ALA A 110 7.02 6.51 5.93
CA ALA A 110 7.66 7.81 6.10
C ALA A 110 6.69 8.82 6.75
N GLY A 111 7.18 9.59 7.72
CA GLY A 111 6.35 10.49 8.53
C GLY A 111 5.73 9.83 9.75
N SER A 112 6.08 8.58 10.06
CA SER A 112 5.73 7.90 11.31
C SER A 112 6.99 7.51 12.11
N ASN A 113 6.84 7.28 13.41
CA ASN A 113 7.91 6.76 14.26
C ASN A 113 8.34 5.34 13.86
N LEU A 114 7.50 4.58 13.19
CA LEU A 114 7.85 3.24 12.68
C LEU A 114 8.99 3.30 11.66
N ASN A 115 9.04 4.36 10.86
CA ASN A 115 10.14 4.56 9.91
C ASN A 115 11.51 4.62 10.61
N LEU A 116 11.56 5.15 11.83
CA LEU A 116 12.80 5.29 12.58
C LEU A 116 13.45 3.95 12.91
N LEU A 117 12.67 2.87 12.99
CA LEU A 117 13.21 1.52 13.24
C LEU A 117 14.20 1.04 12.17
N ARG A 118 14.13 1.62 10.96
CA ARG A 118 15.09 1.35 9.87
C ARG A 118 16.47 1.95 10.12
N TRP A 119 16.56 2.95 10.98
CA TRP A 119 17.76 3.73 11.21
C TRP A 119 18.46 3.41 12.52
N ILE A 120 17.91 2.47 13.32
CA ILE A 120 18.44 2.08 14.61
C ILE A 120 18.73 0.58 14.66
N SER A 121 19.68 0.21 15.50
CA SER A 121 19.94 -1.17 15.87
C SER A 121 19.52 -1.39 17.33
N LEU A 122 18.55 -2.25 17.52
CA LEU A 122 18.02 -2.55 18.85
C LEU A 122 18.99 -3.47 19.60
N ARG A 123 19.27 -3.16 20.86
CA ARG A 123 20.06 -3.98 21.74
C ARG A 123 19.28 -4.24 23.02
N THR A 124 19.18 -5.51 23.39
CA THR A 124 18.63 -5.92 24.68
C THR A 124 19.75 -6.33 25.60
N VAL A 125 19.75 -5.80 26.81
CA VAL A 125 20.69 -6.17 27.86
C VAL A 125 19.88 -6.73 29.03
N LYS A 126 20.26 -7.94 29.47
CA LYS A 126 19.77 -8.54 30.70
C LYS A 126 20.95 -8.69 31.66
N GLU A 127 20.85 -8.11 32.84
CA GLU A 127 21.80 -8.24 33.91
C GLU A 127 21.13 -9.00 35.08
N THR A 128 21.83 -9.98 35.62
CA THR A 128 21.38 -10.76 36.79
C THR A 128 22.40 -10.55 37.89
N PHE A 129 21.99 -10.01 39.01
CA PHE A 129 22.87 -9.71 40.15
C PHE A 129 23.27 -10.97 40.89
N ASP A 130 22.36 -11.94 41.04
CA ASP A 130 22.65 -13.25 41.60
C ASP A 130 22.76 -14.27 40.45
N THR A 131 23.99 -14.76 40.22
CA THR A 131 24.25 -15.72 39.15
C THR A 131 23.50 -17.02 39.41
N PRO A 132 22.65 -17.49 38.50
CA PRO A 132 21.95 -18.76 38.64
C PRO A 132 22.94 -19.91 38.71
N THR A 133 22.79 -20.79 39.70
CA THR A 133 23.61 -21.99 39.86
C THR A 133 22.92 -23.25 39.37
N ASP A 134 21.62 -23.17 39.05
CA ASP A 134 20.83 -24.25 38.49
C ASP A 134 20.40 -23.90 37.08
N TYR A 135 20.56 -24.84 36.14
CA TYR A 135 20.17 -24.67 34.73
C TYR A 135 18.68 -24.86 34.50
N ARG A 136 17.98 -25.44 35.47
CA ARG A 136 16.55 -25.73 35.35
C ARG A 136 15.73 -24.46 35.49
N TYR A 137 14.65 -24.39 34.75
CA TYR A 137 13.62 -23.38 34.99
C TYR A 137 12.73 -23.78 36.16
N PRO A 138 12.14 -22.81 36.89
CA PRO A 138 11.28 -23.13 38.06
C PRO A 138 10.18 -24.15 37.79
N PHE A 139 9.59 -24.14 36.57
CA PHE A 139 8.54 -25.09 36.17
C PHE A 139 9.04 -26.55 36.01
N LEU A 140 10.35 -26.78 36.00
CA LEU A 140 10.94 -28.12 35.95
C LEU A 140 11.30 -28.68 37.35
N GLU A 141 11.16 -27.85 38.37
CA GLU A 141 11.34 -28.33 39.75
C GLU A 141 10.10 -29.14 40.16
N LYS A 142 10.33 -30.30 40.74
CA LYS A 142 9.25 -31.08 41.36
C LYS A 142 8.97 -30.50 42.73
N ASP A 143 7.70 -30.29 43.05
CA ASP A 143 7.22 -29.94 44.39
C ASP A 143 7.66 -30.99 45.41
#